data_455d8a7cf7189cd563f450f4c8eb50b9
#
_entry.id   455d8a7cf7189cd563f450f4c8eb50b9
#
_cell.length_a   1.000
_cell.length_b   1.000
_cell.length_c   1.000
_cell.angle_alpha   90.00
_cell.angle_beta   90.00
_cell.angle_gamma   90.00
#
_symmetry.space_group_name_H-M   'P 1'
#
loop_
_entity.id
_entity.type
_entity.pdbx_description
1 polymer ?
#
loop_
_entity_poly.entity_id
_entity_poly.type
_entity_poly.pdbx_seq_one_letter_code
_entity_poly.pdbx_strand_id
1 'polypeptide(L)'
;PSVLTNNELLSRNISNKVVMVTGAGGSIGSEICRQILLLNPKLLILFDQSEFALYTIDIELSDLNKTGIKIFPMLGSIRDKVRIQSILNKYSVQTIYHAAAYKHVPLVEYNQSQGILNNVLGTMLLAESAISEKIETFVLISTDKAVRPSSTMGAAKRVAELVLQALSKKQNTTCFTMVRFGNVLDSSGSVIPLFKKQIREGGPI
;
A
#
# COMPACT_ATOMS: atom_id res chain seq x y z
N PRO A 1 -14.49 -3.67 19.40
CA PRO A 1 -15.72 -3.19 18.82
C PRO A 1 -15.56 -3.16 17.30
N SER A 2 -16.45 -3.87 16.58
CA SER A 2 -16.53 -3.78 15.13
C SER A 2 -17.07 -2.40 14.76
N VAL A 3 -16.33 -1.66 13.94
CA VAL A 3 -16.82 -0.40 13.35
C VAL A 3 -17.82 -0.76 12.27
N LEU A 4 -19.02 -0.21 12.32
CA LEU A 4 -20.00 -0.36 11.25
C LEU A 4 -19.42 0.26 9.97
N THR A 5 -19.25 -0.54 8.94
CA THR A 5 -18.74 -0.07 7.65
C THR A 5 -19.81 0.74 6.91
N ASN A 6 -19.45 1.91 6.45
CA ASN A 6 -20.30 2.68 5.54
C ASN A 6 -19.99 2.24 4.10
N ASN A 7 -20.78 1.32 3.57
CA ASN A 7 -20.57 0.74 2.25
C ASN A 7 -20.66 1.79 1.11
N GLU A 8 -21.44 2.84 1.25
CA GLU A 8 -21.54 3.91 0.26
C GLU A 8 -20.20 4.66 0.14
N LEU A 9 -19.61 5.06 1.28
CA LEU A 9 -18.30 5.73 1.29
C LEU A 9 -17.18 4.82 0.76
N LEU A 10 -17.19 3.54 1.13
CA LEU A 10 -16.19 2.57 0.65
C LEU A 10 -16.31 2.36 -0.86
N SER A 11 -17.53 2.25 -1.37
CA SER A 11 -17.80 2.01 -2.80
C SER A 11 -17.41 3.17 -3.69
N ARG A 12 -17.50 4.41 -3.21
CA ARG A 12 -17.33 5.64 -4.00
C ARG A 12 -16.03 5.69 -4.82
N ASN A 13 -14.94 5.18 -4.28
CA ASN A 13 -13.62 5.20 -4.92
C ASN A 13 -13.19 3.83 -5.47
N ILE A 14 -14.05 2.81 -5.43
CA ILE A 14 -13.72 1.42 -5.78
C ILE A 14 -14.69 0.85 -6.81
N SER A 15 -16.00 0.93 -6.55
CA SER A 15 -16.99 0.28 -7.42
C SER A 15 -16.94 0.82 -8.83
N ASN A 16 -16.87 -0.10 -9.81
CA ASN A 16 -16.75 0.20 -11.25
C ASN A 16 -15.51 1.02 -11.63
N LYS A 17 -14.49 1.12 -10.75
CA LYS A 17 -13.23 1.82 -11.03
C LYS A 17 -12.07 0.85 -11.25
N VAL A 18 -11.06 1.34 -11.96
CA VAL A 18 -9.77 0.66 -12.06
C VAL A 18 -8.94 1.06 -10.85
N VAL A 19 -8.65 0.08 -9.98
CA VAL A 19 -7.96 0.29 -8.72
C VAL A 19 -6.60 -0.40 -8.75
N MET A 20 -5.56 0.31 -8.30
CA MET A 20 -4.22 -0.23 -8.13
C MET A 20 -3.82 -0.26 -6.65
N VAL A 21 -3.29 -1.38 -6.19
CA VAL A 21 -2.71 -1.53 -4.85
C VAL A 21 -1.22 -1.78 -5.01
N THR A 22 -0.37 -0.92 -4.43
CA THR A 22 1.08 -1.14 -4.38
C THR A 22 1.46 -1.77 -3.04
N GLY A 23 2.44 -2.68 -3.05
CA GLY A 23 2.73 -3.52 -1.90
C GLY A 23 1.61 -4.55 -1.68
N ALA A 24 1.00 -5.00 -2.78
CA ALA A 24 -0.20 -5.85 -2.79
C ALA A 24 0.02 -7.20 -2.07
N GLY A 25 1.23 -7.75 -2.11
CA GLY A 25 1.57 -8.99 -1.42
C GLY A 25 1.92 -8.82 0.06
N GLY A 26 2.04 -7.58 0.57
CA GLY A 26 2.26 -7.32 2.00
C GLY A 26 0.99 -7.53 2.83
N SER A 27 1.14 -7.65 4.17
CA SER A 27 0.00 -7.92 5.09
C SER A 27 -1.14 -6.91 4.94
N ILE A 28 -0.83 -5.62 4.80
CA ILE A 28 -1.85 -4.58 4.63
C ILE A 28 -2.36 -4.53 3.20
N GLY A 29 -1.46 -4.58 2.21
CA GLY A 29 -1.83 -4.54 0.80
C GLY A 29 -2.73 -5.70 0.40
N SER A 30 -2.45 -6.91 0.86
CA SER A 30 -3.27 -8.09 0.58
C SER A 30 -4.67 -7.98 1.18
N GLU A 31 -4.79 -7.47 2.41
CA GLU A 31 -6.09 -7.25 3.02
C GLU A 31 -6.89 -6.16 2.30
N ILE A 32 -6.23 -5.07 1.90
CA ILE A 32 -6.87 -4.04 1.06
C ILE A 32 -7.38 -4.66 -0.25
N CYS A 33 -6.59 -5.51 -0.90
CA CYS A 33 -7.01 -6.20 -2.13
C CYS A 33 -8.26 -7.08 -1.92
N ARG A 34 -8.32 -7.84 -0.81
CA ARG A 34 -9.52 -8.65 -0.45
C ARG A 34 -10.76 -7.77 -0.29
N GLN A 35 -10.63 -6.68 0.46
CA GLN A 35 -11.75 -5.76 0.69
C GLN A 35 -12.19 -5.05 -0.60
N ILE A 36 -11.25 -4.65 -1.46
CA ILE A 36 -11.55 -4.04 -2.76
C ILE A 36 -12.31 -5.01 -3.65
N LEU A 37 -11.92 -6.28 -3.68
CA LEU A 37 -12.59 -7.31 -4.49
C LEU A 37 -14.09 -7.43 -4.15
N LEU A 38 -14.44 -7.33 -2.86
CA LEU A 38 -15.83 -7.37 -2.39
C LEU A 38 -16.69 -6.17 -2.84
N LEU A 39 -16.05 -5.07 -3.24
CA LEU A 39 -16.71 -3.83 -3.65
C LEU A 39 -16.84 -3.68 -5.17
N ASN A 40 -16.67 -4.76 -5.92
CA ASN A 40 -16.86 -4.86 -7.37
C ASN A 40 -16.09 -3.75 -8.16
N PRO A 41 -14.76 -3.70 -8.09
CA PRO A 41 -14.00 -2.83 -8.97
C PRO A 41 -14.17 -3.27 -10.43
N LYS A 42 -13.99 -2.35 -11.38
CA LYS A 42 -13.93 -2.67 -12.81
C LYS A 42 -12.72 -3.55 -13.13
N LEU A 43 -11.60 -3.27 -12.44
CA LEU A 43 -10.33 -3.97 -12.59
C LEU A 43 -9.48 -3.72 -11.34
N LEU A 44 -8.78 -4.75 -10.87
CA LEU A 44 -7.83 -4.65 -9.76
C LEU A 44 -6.41 -4.95 -10.25
N ILE A 45 -5.48 -4.02 -10.00
CA ILE A 45 -4.05 -4.18 -10.31
C ILE A 45 -3.30 -4.41 -9.00
N LEU A 46 -2.63 -5.55 -8.92
CA LEU A 46 -1.75 -5.93 -7.83
C LEU A 46 -0.32 -5.54 -8.22
N PHE A 47 0.27 -4.58 -7.55
CA PHE A 47 1.64 -4.16 -7.85
C PHE A 47 2.57 -4.44 -6.68
N ASP A 48 3.58 -5.26 -6.88
CA ASP A 48 4.58 -5.58 -5.86
C ASP A 48 5.95 -5.82 -6.48
N GLN A 49 7.02 -5.62 -5.71
CA GLN A 49 8.38 -5.95 -6.12
C GLN A 49 8.78 -7.38 -5.77
N SER A 50 8.06 -8.04 -4.87
CA SER A 50 8.28 -9.43 -4.48
C SER A 50 7.45 -10.36 -5.36
N GLU A 51 8.11 -11.11 -6.24
CA GLU A 51 7.45 -12.12 -7.08
C GLU A 51 6.66 -13.12 -6.25
N PHE A 52 7.27 -13.67 -5.20
CA PHE A 52 6.62 -14.66 -4.33
C PHE A 52 5.35 -14.11 -3.65
N ALA A 53 5.44 -12.89 -3.09
CA ALA A 53 4.31 -12.28 -2.42
C ALA A 53 3.18 -11.93 -3.41
N LEU A 54 3.55 -11.47 -4.62
CA LEU A 54 2.60 -11.16 -5.68
C LEU A 54 1.89 -12.43 -6.18
N TYR A 55 2.63 -13.50 -6.43
CA TYR A 55 2.09 -14.80 -6.83
C TYR A 55 1.11 -15.35 -5.78
N THR A 56 1.49 -15.28 -4.50
CA THR A 56 0.65 -15.78 -3.41
C THR A 56 -0.70 -15.07 -3.35
N ILE A 57 -0.72 -13.74 -3.41
CA ILE A 57 -1.97 -12.98 -3.36
C ILE A 57 -2.79 -13.12 -4.64
N ASP A 58 -2.16 -13.27 -5.80
CA ASP A 58 -2.85 -13.49 -7.08
C ASP A 58 -3.64 -14.79 -7.09
N ILE A 59 -3.04 -15.89 -6.65
CA ILE A 59 -3.76 -17.18 -6.50
C ILE A 59 -4.92 -17.04 -5.52
N GLU A 60 -4.67 -16.50 -4.33
CA GLU A 60 -5.70 -16.34 -3.31
C GLU A 60 -6.90 -15.54 -3.81
N LEU A 61 -6.65 -14.39 -4.46
CA LEU A 61 -7.72 -13.56 -4.98
C LEU A 61 -8.43 -14.19 -6.18
N SER A 62 -7.74 -14.99 -6.98
CA SER A 62 -8.34 -15.75 -8.08
C SER A 62 -9.35 -16.77 -7.55
N ASP A 63 -9.01 -17.47 -6.46
CA ASP A 63 -9.92 -18.42 -5.80
C ASP A 63 -11.14 -17.74 -5.14
N LEU A 64 -10.94 -16.55 -4.60
CA LEU A 64 -12.01 -15.74 -3.98
C LEU A 64 -12.89 -15.02 -5.01
N ASN A 65 -12.41 -14.83 -6.23
CA ASN A 65 -13.04 -14.03 -7.27
C ASN A 65 -14.19 -14.77 -7.98
N LYS A 66 -15.33 -14.86 -7.31
CA LYS A 66 -16.54 -15.50 -7.87
C LYS A 66 -17.30 -14.60 -8.85
N THR A 67 -16.97 -13.33 -8.94
CA THR A 67 -17.67 -12.33 -9.76
C THR A 67 -17.01 -12.11 -11.13
N GLY A 68 -15.87 -12.76 -11.40
CA GLY A 68 -15.15 -12.63 -12.67
C GLY A 68 -14.47 -11.27 -12.89
N ILE A 69 -14.18 -10.54 -11.82
CA ILE A 69 -13.42 -9.27 -11.87
C ILE A 69 -12.03 -9.55 -12.46
N LYS A 70 -11.57 -8.74 -13.38
CA LYS A 70 -10.22 -8.85 -13.93
C LYS A 70 -9.19 -8.42 -12.88
N ILE A 71 -8.23 -9.30 -12.59
CA ILE A 71 -7.11 -9.05 -11.68
C ILE A 71 -5.83 -9.15 -12.49
N PHE A 72 -4.94 -8.16 -12.37
CA PHE A 72 -3.65 -8.15 -13.06
C PHE A 72 -2.49 -8.04 -12.05
N PRO A 73 -1.70 -9.11 -11.86
CA PRO A 73 -0.47 -9.05 -11.10
C PRO A 73 0.63 -8.37 -11.93
N MET A 74 1.17 -7.29 -11.41
CA MET A 74 2.20 -6.47 -12.04
C MET A 74 3.45 -6.45 -11.16
N LEU A 75 4.50 -7.12 -11.60
CA LEU A 75 5.79 -7.11 -10.92
C LEU A 75 6.53 -5.79 -11.20
N GLY A 76 7.03 -5.13 -10.16
CA GLY A 76 7.81 -3.90 -10.31
C GLY A 76 8.08 -3.18 -9.00
N SER A 77 9.00 -2.22 -9.05
CA SER A 77 9.35 -1.35 -7.93
C SER A 77 8.66 0.01 -8.05
N ILE A 78 8.21 0.56 -6.93
CA ILE A 78 7.66 1.94 -6.89
C ILE A 78 8.72 3.01 -7.22
N ARG A 79 9.98 2.63 -7.34
CA ARG A 79 11.08 3.50 -7.78
C ARG A 79 11.24 3.54 -9.30
N ASP A 80 10.59 2.64 -10.02
CA ASP A 80 10.60 2.60 -11.48
C ASP A 80 9.46 3.45 -12.05
N LYS A 81 9.76 4.75 -12.26
CA LYS A 81 8.80 5.72 -12.77
C LYS A 81 8.25 5.33 -14.15
N VAL A 82 9.09 4.80 -15.03
CA VAL A 82 8.68 4.41 -16.39
C VAL A 82 7.67 3.26 -16.34
N ARG A 83 7.96 2.24 -15.53
CA ARG A 83 7.06 1.11 -15.31
C ARG A 83 5.73 1.55 -14.72
N ILE A 84 5.77 2.41 -13.71
CA ILE A 84 4.56 2.96 -13.06
C ILE A 84 3.70 3.69 -14.09
N GLN A 85 4.25 4.67 -14.80
CA GLN A 85 3.52 5.46 -15.80
C GLN A 85 2.92 4.58 -16.89
N SER A 86 3.68 3.60 -17.39
CA SER A 86 3.18 2.63 -18.37
C SER A 86 1.93 1.88 -17.88
N ILE A 87 1.92 1.44 -16.61
CA ILE A 87 0.78 0.74 -16.03
C ILE A 87 -0.41 1.68 -15.82
N LEU A 88 -0.18 2.85 -15.22
CA LEU A 88 -1.24 3.82 -14.92
C LEU A 88 -1.97 4.24 -16.20
N ASN A 89 -1.21 4.53 -17.26
CA ASN A 89 -1.75 4.93 -18.56
C ASN A 89 -2.48 3.76 -19.24
N LYS A 90 -1.80 2.62 -19.40
CA LYS A 90 -2.35 1.45 -20.12
C LYS A 90 -3.71 1.00 -19.59
N TYR A 91 -3.89 1.02 -18.28
CA TYR A 91 -5.11 0.53 -17.64
C TYR A 91 -6.07 1.64 -17.24
N SER A 92 -5.71 2.91 -17.47
CA SER A 92 -6.51 4.08 -17.05
C SER A 92 -6.90 3.99 -15.58
N VAL A 93 -5.89 3.81 -14.72
CA VAL A 93 -6.09 3.71 -13.26
C VAL A 93 -6.79 4.95 -12.72
N GLN A 94 -7.72 4.77 -11.80
CA GLN A 94 -8.49 5.87 -11.20
C GLN A 94 -8.21 6.03 -9.71
N THR A 95 -7.92 4.93 -9.02
CA THR A 95 -7.65 4.93 -7.57
C THR A 95 -6.39 4.15 -7.26
N ILE A 96 -5.52 4.72 -6.41
CA ILE A 96 -4.30 4.06 -5.92
C ILE A 96 -4.36 3.94 -4.40
N TYR A 97 -4.18 2.71 -3.89
CA TYR A 97 -3.86 2.44 -2.50
C TYR A 97 -2.37 2.11 -2.39
N HIS A 98 -1.61 3.03 -1.79
CA HIS A 98 -0.16 2.90 -1.69
C HIS A 98 0.25 2.31 -0.35
N ALA A 99 0.44 0.97 -0.31
CA ALA A 99 0.89 0.22 0.86
C ALA A 99 2.34 -0.26 0.77
N ALA A 100 3.02 -0.08 -0.37
CA ALA A 100 4.42 -0.44 -0.53
C ALA A 100 5.32 0.42 0.38
N ALA A 101 6.04 -0.23 1.31
CA ALA A 101 7.02 0.43 2.17
C ALA A 101 7.93 -0.60 2.86
N TYR A 102 9.17 -0.22 3.18
CA TYR A 102 10.00 -0.92 4.16
C TYR A 102 9.57 -0.49 5.56
N LYS A 103 9.15 -1.45 6.40
CA LYS A 103 8.51 -1.19 7.71
C LYS A 103 9.29 -1.68 8.93
N HIS A 104 10.24 -2.59 8.75
CA HIS A 104 11.00 -3.17 9.85
C HIS A 104 12.03 -2.18 10.35
N VAL A 105 11.78 -1.59 11.53
CA VAL A 105 12.61 -0.53 12.09
C VAL A 105 14.09 -0.94 12.17
N PRO A 106 14.50 -2.08 12.77
CA PRO A 106 15.91 -2.45 12.82
C PRO A 106 16.56 -2.58 11.44
N LEU A 107 15.85 -3.19 10.47
CA LEU A 107 16.39 -3.35 9.12
C LEU A 107 16.55 -2.00 8.42
N VAL A 108 15.63 -1.07 8.61
CA VAL A 108 15.72 0.26 8.01
C VAL A 108 16.83 1.07 8.66
N GLU A 109 17.07 0.93 9.97
CA GLU A 109 18.20 1.60 10.63
C GLU A 109 19.56 1.14 10.07
N TYR A 110 19.72 -0.14 9.77
CA TYR A 110 20.92 -0.65 9.10
C TYR A 110 20.99 -0.28 7.60
N ASN A 111 19.88 0.12 7.00
CA ASN A 111 19.77 0.37 5.56
C ASN A 111 19.04 1.69 5.27
N GLN A 112 19.44 2.77 5.95
CA GLN A 112 18.76 4.07 5.94
C GLN A 112 18.54 4.60 4.51
N SER A 113 19.56 4.56 3.67
CA SER A 113 19.49 5.01 2.27
C SER A 113 18.39 4.26 1.51
N GLN A 114 18.30 2.94 1.68
CA GLN A 114 17.27 2.14 1.01
C GLN A 114 15.87 2.45 1.56
N GLY A 115 15.76 2.69 2.86
CA GLY A 115 14.53 3.16 3.50
C GLY A 115 14.04 4.48 2.91
N ILE A 116 14.93 5.45 2.77
CA ILE A 116 14.62 6.77 2.18
C ILE A 116 14.26 6.63 0.69
N LEU A 117 15.09 5.93 -0.08
CA LEU A 117 14.85 5.72 -1.51
C LEU A 117 13.51 5.03 -1.79
N ASN A 118 13.15 4.05 -0.99
CA ASN A 118 11.89 3.34 -1.18
C ASN A 118 10.70 4.13 -0.63
N ASN A 119 10.74 4.54 0.64
CA ASN A 119 9.57 5.09 1.32
C ASN A 119 9.32 6.57 0.99
N VAL A 120 10.37 7.34 0.64
CA VAL A 120 10.25 8.76 0.30
C VAL A 120 10.25 8.95 -1.21
N LEU A 121 11.37 8.61 -1.87
CA LEU A 121 11.50 8.83 -3.31
C LEU A 121 10.49 7.99 -4.10
N GLY A 122 10.32 6.72 -3.75
CA GLY A 122 9.33 5.85 -4.40
C GLY A 122 7.90 6.40 -4.26
N THR A 123 7.51 6.87 -3.07
CA THR A 123 6.20 7.52 -2.86
C THR A 123 6.08 8.80 -3.67
N MET A 124 7.12 9.63 -3.75
CA MET A 124 7.13 10.85 -4.54
C MET A 124 6.95 10.55 -6.03
N LEU A 125 7.72 9.62 -6.58
CA LEU A 125 7.65 9.23 -7.99
C LEU A 125 6.26 8.67 -8.37
N LEU A 126 5.68 7.85 -7.49
CA LEU A 126 4.33 7.32 -7.68
C LEU A 126 3.28 8.44 -7.63
N ALA A 127 3.39 9.38 -6.68
CA ALA A 127 2.47 10.51 -6.54
C ALA A 127 2.57 11.49 -7.73
N GLU A 128 3.78 11.80 -8.21
CA GLU A 128 3.98 12.60 -9.42
C GLU A 128 3.37 11.93 -10.65
N SER A 129 3.56 10.61 -10.77
CA SER A 129 2.96 9.83 -11.86
C SER A 129 1.44 9.82 -11.78
N ALA A 130 0.87 9.75 -10.55
CA ALA A 130 -0.57 9.86 -10.34
C ALA A 130 -1.12 11.22 -10.81
N ILE A 131 -0.42 12.31 -10.54
CA ILE A 131 -0.80 13.66 -11.03
C ILE A 131 -0.72 13.72 -12.57
N SER A 132 0.38 13.23 -13.14
CA SER A 132 0.60 13.23 -14.60
C SER A 132 -0.51 12.46 -15.34
N GLU A 133 -0.91 11.31 -14.82
CA GLU A 133 -1.95 10.45 -15.38
C GLU A 133 -3.38 10.80 -14.88
N LYS A 134 -3.53 11.91 -14.16
CA LYS A 134 -4.81 12.43 -13.65
C LYS A 134 -5.60 11.40 -12.82
N ILE A 135 -4.91 10.65 -11.97
CA ILE A 135 -5.54 9.71 -11.04
C ILE A 135 -6.46 10.48 -10.10
N GLU A 136 -7.69 10.01 -9.92
CA GLU A 136 -8.69 10.70 -9.10
C GLU A 136 -8.34 10.67 -7.61
N THR A 137 -7.96 9.48 -7.10
CA THR A 137 -7.74 9.25 -5.67
C THR A 137 -6.42 8.52 -5.40
N PHE A 138 -5.64 9.04 -4.47
CA PHE A 138 -4.40 8.45 -4.00
C PHE A 138 -4.43 8.35 -2.47
N VAL A 139 -4.41 7.13 -1.93
CA VAL A 139 -4.43 6.87 -0.49
C VAL A 139 -3.09 6.31 -0.03
N LEU A 140 -2.34 7.09 0.76
CA LEU A 140 -1.11 6.62 1.39
C LEU A 140 -1.41 5.86 2.68
N ILE A 141 -0.96 4.63 2.76
CA ILE A 141 -0.93 3.88 4.01
C ILE A 141 0.28 4.33 4.83
N SER A 142 0.02 5.02 5.95
CA SER A 142 1.02 5.55 6.87
C SER A 142 0.94 4.84 8.24
N THR A 143 1.62 5.36 9.23
CA THR A 143 1.80 4.74 10.55
C THR A 143 1.75 5.79 11.66
N ASP A 144 1.39 5.37 12.88
CA ASP A 144 1.55 6.14 14.11
C ASP A 144 2.99 6.59 14.36
N LYS A 145 3.98 5.81 13.88
CA LYS A 145 5.42 6.11 14.00
C LYS A 145 5.88 7.31 13.16
N ALA A 146 5.02 7.83 12.28
CA ALA A 146 5.23 9.09 11.58
C ALA A 146 4.91 10.33 12.45
N VAL A 147 4.29 10.12 13.62
CA VAL A 147 4.01 11.18 14.61
C VAL A 147 5.19 11.29 15.56
N ARG A 148 5.91 12.41 15.54
CA ARG A 148 7.16 12.62 16.33
C ARG A 148 8.15 11.46 16.16
N PRO A 149 8.62 11.21 14.93
CA PRO A 149 9.40 10.02 14.61
C PRO A 149 10.70 9.94 15.40
N SER A 150 10.95 8.79 16.01
CA SER A 150 12.20 8.44 16.72
C SER A 150 13.06 7.44 15.95
N SER A 151 12.68 7.08 14.72
CA SER A 151 13.39 6.13 13.87
C SER A 151 13.43 6.62 12.42
N THR A 152 14.44 6.17 11.67
CA THR A 152 14.57 6.46 10.22
C THR A 152 13.32 6.03 9.45
N MET A 153 12.75 4.87 9.77
CA MET A 153 11.51 4.40 9.15
C MET A 153 10.34 5.35 9.41
N GLY A 154 10.14 5.79 10.66
CA GLY A 154 9.10 6.74 11.03
C GLY A 154 9.32 8.11 10.36
N ALA A 155 10.57 8.60 10.36
CA ALA A 155 10.96 9.85 9.69
C ALA A 155 10.69 9.79 8.18
N ALA A 156 11.07 8.69 7.52
CA ALA A 156 10.81 8.49 6.09
C ALA A 156 9.32 8.50 5.77
N LYS A 157 8.48 7.85 6.58
CA LYS A 157 7.02 7.90 6.41
C LYS A 157 6.46 9.31 6.63
N ARG A 158 7.00 10.06 7.62
CA ARG A 158 6.61 11.46 7.84
C ARG A 158 6.98 12.34 6.64
N VAL A 159 8.17 12.18 6.08
CA VAL A 159 8.57 12.92 4.88
C VAL A 159 7.68 12.57 3.68
N ALA A 160 7.32 11.30 3.49
CA ALA A 160 6.38 10.88 2.46
C ALA A 160 5.01 11.59 2.60
N GLU A 161 4.49 11.71 3.83
CA GLU A 161 3.25 12.49 4.09
C GLU A 161 3.41 13.96 3.71
N LEU A 162 4.55 14.58 4.06
CA LEU A 162 4.83 15.99 3.73
C LEU A 162 4.95 16.20 2.22
N VAL A 163 5.53 15.25 1.49
CA VAL A 163 5.59 15.26 0.02
C VAL A 163 4.18 15.29 -0.56
N LEU A 164 3.28 14.42 -0.11
CA LEU A 164 1.89 14.43 -0.58
C LEU A 164 1.15 15.73 -0.24
N GLN A 165 1.36 16.28 0.96
CA GLN A 165 0.81 17.58 1.35
C GLN A 165 1.32 18.70 0.45
N ALA A 166 2.60 18.71 0.11
CA ALA A 166 3.20 19.70 -0.78
C ALA A 166 2.65 19.58 -2.21
N LEU A 167 2.55 18.36 -2.73
CA LEU A 167 1.98 18.09 -4.05
C LEU A 167 0.49 18.46 -4.12
N SER A 168 -0.28 18.15 -3.09
CA SER A 168 -1.71 18.50 -3.02
C SER A 168 -1.96 20.01 -3.14
N LYS A 169 -1.05 20.86 -2.61
CA LYS A 169 -1.17 22.32 -2.72
C LYS A 169 -0.87 22.88 -4.13
N LYS A 170 -0.20 22.11 -4.97
CA LYS A 170 0.26 22.54 -6.31
C LYS A 170 -0.66 22.12 -7.45
N GLN A 171 -1.67 21.32 -7.16
CA GLN A 171 -2.58 20.77 -8.17
C GLN A 171 -3.96 20.45 -7.54
N ASN A 172 -4.98 20.22 -8.36
CA ASN A 172 -6.36 19.94 -7.94
C ASN A 172 -6.98 18.74 -8.67
N THR A 173 -6.19 17.94 -9.38
CA THR A 173 -6.67 16.80 -10.18
C THR A 173 -6.72 15.52 -9.37
N THR A 174 -5.73 15.29 -8.49
CA THR A 174 -5.61 14.07 -7.66
C THR A 174 -5.90 14.40 -6.21
N CYS A 175 -6.87 13.72 -5.61
CA CYS A 175 -7.16 13.80 -4.18
C CYS A 175 -6.16 12.93 -3.41
N PHE A 176 -5.22 13.54 -2.70
CA PHE A 176 -4.29 12.85 -1.82
C PHE A 176 -4.86 12.71 -0.42
N THR A 177 -4.92 11.47 0.07
CA THR A 177 -5.34 11.14 1.43
C THR A 177 -4.28 10.25 2.09
N MET A 178 -4.16 10.35 3.40
CA MET A 178 -3.26 9.49 4.18
C MET A 178 -3.98 8.91 5.39
N VAL A 179 -3.73 7.63 5.67
CA VAL A 179 -4.30 6.92 6.82
C VAL A 179 -3.16 6.47 7.72
N ARG A 180 -3.25 6.82 9.01
CA ARG A 180 -2.32 6.36 10.04
C ARG A 180 -3.00 5.34 10.94
N PHE A 181 -2.31 4.25 11.24
CA PHE A 181 -2.73 3.28 12.24
C PHE A 181 -1.51 2.71 12.96
N GLY A 182 -1.76 2.14 14.13
CA GLY A 182 -0.74 1.51 14.97
C GLY A 182 -0.40 0.08 14.51
N ASN A 183 0.02 -0.74 15.45
CA ASN A 183 0.38 -2.12 15.16
C ASN A 183 -0.87 -2.94 14.80
N VAL A 184 -0.78 -3.67 13.68
CA VAL A 184 -1.82 -4.60 13.27
C VAL A 184 -1.49 -5.99 13.83
N LEU A 185 -2.46 -6.59 14.49
CA LEU A 185 -2.33 -7.93 15.06
C LEU A 185 -2.01 -8.96 13.95
N ASP A 186 -1.13 -9.91 14.26
CA ASP A 186 -0.73 -11.01 13.38
C ASP A 186 -0.14 -10.59 12.01
N SER A 187 0.27 -9.33 11.82
CA SER A 187 0.96 -8.91 10.59
C SER A 187 2.37 -9.53 10.51
N SER A 188 2.82 -9.87 9.29
CA SER A 188 4.15 -10.45 9.04
C SER A 188 5.27 -9.65 9.72
N GLY A 189 6.13 -10.33 10.49
CA GLY A 189 7.22 -9.71 11.25
C GLY A 189 6.76 -8.81 12.40
N SER A 190 5.52 -8.92 12.87
CA SER A 190 5.05 -8.25 14.08
C SER A 190 5.45 -9.04 15.34
N VAL A 191 5.32 -8.40 16.50
CA VAL A 191 5.72 -8.97 17.80
C VAL A 191 4.88 -10.20 18.20
N ILE A 192 3.62 -10.27 17.81
CA ILE A 192 2.73 -11.38 18.20
C ILE A 192 3.15 -12.73 17.61
N PRO A 193 3.43 -12.89 16.31
CA PRO A 193 4.02 -14.11 15.79
C PRO A 193 5.34 -14.50 16.47
N LEU A 194 6.18 -13.51 16.81
CA LEU A 194 7.41 -13.75 17.54
C LEU A 194 7.13 -14.30 18.94
N PHE A 195 6.23 -13.69 19.71
CA PHE A 195 5.84 -14.19 21.03
C PHE A 195 5.21 -15.59 20.96
N LYS A 196 4.33 -15.85 20.00
CA LYS A 196 3.75 -17.18 19.78
C LYS A 196 4.83 -18.24 19.50
N LYS A 197 5.89 -17.87 18.76
CA LYS A 197 7.04 -18.74 18.51
C LYS A 197 7.83 -18.98 19.79
N GLN A 198 8.20 -17.92 20.53
CA GLN A 198 8.98 -18.00 21.77
C GLN A 198 8.23 -18.85 22.82
N ILE A 199 6.91 -18.68 22.97
CA ILE A 199 6.09 -19.50 23.88
C ILE A 199 6.17 -20.98 23.49
N ARG A 200 6.06 -21.32 22.21
CA ARG A 200 6.18 -22.72 21.72
C ARG A 200 7.56 -23.32 21.95
N GLU A 201 8.60 -22.50 21.92
CA GLU A 201 10.01 -22.92 22.09
C GLU A 201 10.46 -22.89 23.57
N GLY A 202 9.59 -22.56 24.53
CA GLY A 202 9.88 -22.59 25.96
C GLY A 202 10.45 -21.28 26.53
N GLY A 203 10.30 -20.16 25.84
CA GLY A 203 10.64 -18.81 26.31
C GLY A 203 12.09 -18.40 26.00
N PRO A 204 12.61 -17.27 26.54
CA PRO A 204 11.86 -16.19 27.21
C PRO A 204 11.07 -15.31 26.23
N ILE A 205 10.08 -14.59 26.77
CA ILE A 205 9.27 -13.62 26.02
C ILE A 205 9.86 -12.23 26.23
#